data_28238d5159a2bdb325b7637ce2036202
#
_entry.id   28238d5159a2bdb325b7637ce2036202
#
_cell.length_a   1.000
_cell.length_b   1.000
_cell.length_c   1.000
_cell.angle_alpha   90.00
_cell.angle_beta   90.00
_cell.angle_gamma   90.00
#
_symmetry.space_group_name_H-M   'P 1'
#
loop_
_entity.id
_entity.type
_entity.pdbx_description
1 polymer ?
#
loop_
_entity_poly.entity_id
_entity_poly.type
_entity_poly.pdbx_seq_one_letter_code
_entity_poly.pdbx_strand_id
1 'polypeptide(L)'
;MKKVSLKRRALTVLGAAMLSGVTLSAHAQSGAFNDYGWPESTDQKISPKSVAWLKEKGWWPLQVAYQSPWSGQNTINLVMDKKGMLTKRGVDAKFQAFPSGPAINEVIISGRFQFGNGGNFPFTSLLDKNVPVKTIAVINVNLLHAVLVPNDSKIKSLKDFKGSNPPATIGIVTGSSAEFYFQSAARAYGLEIGKDVILKNMPPGEQMAMPKGIDAVVPWDPTPTMMVTERKNARIVSESFPYSLYGATFYTRQEIIDNAPDVVQAFTDAIVEASLWIRKNPDAAVAVMQEDPNLKNFSKEILRQQITAYNLMYKPTYLYPLAMFWGRANEPIYNWLYENKRIQNKLTAVDFARGVDARFMDKTFEKLGWAIPKVPPFLPANWNAPMNKVPYPKYDNAQNMKAPQPFPQKGDLVRDWSYDGKVFKK
;
A
#
# COMPACT_ATOMS: atom_id res chain seq x y z
N MET A 1 60.56 -34.63 -58.89
CA MET A 1 61.54 -33.67 -59.53
C MET A 1 60.83 -32.33 -59.77
N LYS A 2 61.54 -31.28 -59.48
CA LYS A 2 61.25 -29.86 -59.76
C LYS A 2 60.16 -29.11 -58.97
N LYS A 3 60.65 -28.35 -58.01
CA LYS A 3 60.06 -27.15 -57.43
C LYS A 3 59.84 -26.09 -58.49
N VAL A 4 58.73 -25.36 -58.45
CA VAL A 4 58.66 -23.96 -58.89
C VAL A 4 57.88 -23.13 -57.91
N SER A 5 58.56 -22.16 -57.36
CA SER A 5 58.11 -21.07 -56.53
C SER A 5 57.45 -20.00 -57.40
N LEU A 6 56.32 -19.41 -56.93
CA LEU A 6 55.93 -18.12 -57.48
C LEU A 6 55.33 -17.23 -56.40
N LYS A 7 55.82 -16.03 -56.39
CA LYS A 7 55.80 -14.94 -55.47
C LYS A 7 54.39 -14.37 -55.24
N ARG A 8 54.21 -13.93 -53.99
CA ARG A 8 53.16 -13.01 -53.52
C ARG A 8 53.14 -11.72 -54.30
N ARG A 9 51.96 -11.24 -54.66
CA ARG A 9 51.67 -9.82 -54.79
C ARG A 9 50.43 -9.52 -53.98
N ALA A 10 50.63 -8.69 -52.95
CA ALA A 10 49.58 -8.10 -52.15
C ALA A 10 48.86 -7.04 -52.99
N LEU A 11 47.52 -7.10 -52.99
CA LEU A 11 46.70 -5.96 -53.36
C LEU A 11 45.86 -5.60 -52.14
N THR A 12 46.21 -4.47 -51.55
CA THR A 12 45.48 -3.80 -50.48
C THR A 12 44.28 -3.10 -51.11
N VAL A 13 43.06 -3.58 -50.80
CA VAL A 13 41.85 -2.79 -51.06
C VAL A 13 41.37 -2.27 -49.74
N LEU A 14 41.50 -0.98 -49.49
CA LEU A 14 40.83 -0.23 -48.43
C LEU A 14 39.34 -0.18 -48.75
N GLY A 15 38.55 -0.96 -48.05
CA GLY A 15 37.12 -0.81 -47.98
C GLY A 15 36.78 -0.07 -46.70
N ALA A 16 36.54 1.24 -46.74
CA ALA A 16 35.96 2.01 -45.65
C ALA A 16 34.51 1.66 -45.49
N ALA A 17 34.20 0.74 -44.57
CA ALA A 17 32.87 0.53 -44.10
C ALA A 17 32.54 1.65 -43.06
N MET A 18 31.76 2.65 -43.49
CA MET A 18 31.11 3.55 -42.57
C MET A 18 30.04 2.75 -41.77
N LEU A 19 30.42 2.32 -40.59
CA LEU A 19 29.45 1.99 -39.56
C LEU A 19 28.85 3.29 -39.04
N SER A 20 27.71 3.70 -39.61
CA SER A 20 26.82 4.66 -38.99
C SER A 20 26.28 4.04 -37.71
N GLY A 21 27.04 4.18 -36.64
CA GLY A 21 26.57 3.97 -35.29
C GLY A 21 25.44 4.94 -34.98
N VAL A 22 24.21 4.51 -35.10
CA VAL A 22 23.10 5.20 -34.45
C VAL A 22 23.27 4.97 -32.95
N THR A 23 24.08 5.88 -32.36
CA THR A 23 24.00 6.08 -30.91
C THR A 23 22.61 6.63 -30.61
N LEU A 24 21.72 5.77 -30.18
CA LEU A 24 20.55 6.15 -29.40
C LEU A 24 21.11 6.82 -28.13
N SER A 25 21.39 8.11 -28.25
CA SER A 25 21.58 8.97 -27.11
C SER A 25 20.25 9.00 -26.37
N ALA A 26 20.10 8.09 -25.38
CA ALA A 26 19.14 8.29 -24.34
C ALA A 26 19.53 9.65 -23.69
N HIS A 27 18.91 10.71 -24.14
CA HIS A 27 18.93 11.98 -23.46
C HIS A 27 18.18 11.75 -22.14
N ALA A 28 18.88 11.21 -21.14
CA ALA A 28 18.53 11.43 -19.77
C ALA A 28 18.65 12.95 -19.58
N GLN A 29 17.52 13.65 -19.67
CA GLN A 29 17.45 15.01 -19.21
C GLN A 29 17.94 14.99 -17.77
N SER A 30 19.16 15.48 -17.55
CA SER A 30 19.73 15.70 -16.22
C SER A 30 19.04 16.92 -15.61
N GLY A 31 17.75 16.83 -15.36
CA GLY A 31 17.06 17.73 -14.47
C GLY A 31 17.65 17.53 -13.08
N ALA A 32 18.12 18.59 -12.44
CA ALA A 32 18.60 18.52 -11.09
C ALA A 32 17.49 17.98 -10.18
N PHE A 33 17.80 16.93 -9.43
CA PHE A 33 16.91 16.46 -8.37
C PHE A 33 16.92 17.51 -7.25
N ASN A 34 15.77 17.76 -6.66
CA ASN A 34 15.69 18.57 -5.46
C ASN A 34 16.28 17.83 -4.24
N ASP A 35 16.29 18.47 -3.08
CA ASP A 35 16.96 17.99 -1.87
C ASP A 35 16.37 16.69 -1.30
N TYR A 36 15.16 16.30 -1.71
CA TYR A 36 14.54 15.02 -1.36
C TYR A 36 14.44 14.04 -2.53
N GLY A 37 15.15 14.27 -3.62
CA GLY A 37 15.33 13.31 -4.71
C GLY A 37 14.21 13.29 -5.75
N TRP A 38 13.35 14.31 -5.82
CA TRP A 38 12.35 14.45 -6.88
C TRP A 38 12.88 15.31 -8.04
N PRO A 39 12.73 14.88 -9.31
CA PRO A 39 13.16 15.66 -10.49
C PRO A 39 12.09 16.68 -10.90
N GLU A 40 12.08 17.86 -10.30
CA GLU A 40 11.03 18.88 -10.50
C GLU A 40 10.85 19.32 -11.96
N SER A 41 11.92 19.26 -12.77
CA SER A 41 11.85 19.54 -14.21
C SER A 41 10.92 18.58 -14.98
N THR A 42 10.54 17.46 -14.37
CA THR A 42 9.63 16.48 -14.99
C THR A 42 8.16 16.70 -14.60
N ASP A 43 7.87 17.65 -13.71
CA ASP A 43 6.50 17.96 -13.31
C ASP A 43 5.75 18.56 -14.50
N GLN A 44 4.75 17.82 -14.96
CA GLN A 44 3.86 18.26 -16.03
C GLN A 44 2.54 18.71 -15.44
N LYS A 45 2.04 19.85 -15.91
CA LYS A 45 0.68 20.28 -15.61
C LYS A 45 -0.32 19.44 -16.41
N ILE A 46 -1.44 19.13 -15.78
CA ILE A 46 -2.56 18.47 -16.47
C ILE A 46 -3.09 19.34 -17.60
N SER A 47 -3.67 18.70 -18.60
CA SER A 47 -4.16 19.39 -19.79
C SER A 47 -5.43 20.17 -19.51
N PRO A 48 -5.65 21.31 -20.20
CA PRO A 48 -6.94 22.02 -20.15
C PRO A 48 -8.11 21.13 -20.55
N LYS A 49 -7.90 20.16 -21.45
CA LYS A 49 -8.91 19.19 -21.87
C LYS A 49 -9.37 18.31 -20.70
N SER A 50 -8.44 17.79 -19.91
CA SER A 50 -8.76 16.98 -18.73
C SER A 50 -9.53 17.81 -17.69
N VAL A 51 -9.12 19.05 -17.45
CA VAL A 51 -9.84 19.95 -16.54
C VAL A 51 -11.26 20.24 -17.04
N ALA A 52 -11.43 20.51 -18.31
CA ALA A 52 -12.74 20.77 -18.92
C ALA A 52 -13.66 19.55 -18.77
N TRP A 53 -13.16 18.35 -19.07
CA TRP A 53 -13.92 17.11 -18.93
C TRP A 53 -14.32 16.84 -17.46
N LEU A 54 -13.43 17.04 -16.50
CA LEU A 54 -13.74 16.89 -15.08
C LEU A 54 -14.80 17.88 -14.60
N LYS A 55 -14.76 19.12 -15.08
CA LYS A 55 -15.79 20.14 -14.79
C LYS A 55 -17.14 19.76 -15.36
N GLU A 56 -17.18 19.27 -16.60
CA GLU A 56 -18.39 18.76 -17.24
C GLU A 56 -19.04 17.62 -16.45
N LYS A 57 -18.21 16.73 -15.89
CA LYS A 57 -18.65 15.64 -15.00
C LYS A 57 -19.08 16.10 -13.60
N GLY A 58 -18.88 17.36 -13.24
CA GLY A 58 -19.11 17.83 -11.87
C GLY A 58 -18.09 17.30 -10.86
N TRP A 59 -16.92 16.87 -11.31
CA TRP A 59 -15.85 16.27 -10.51
C TRP A 59 -14.68 17.24 -10.24
N TRP A 60 -14.92 18.53 -10.39
CA TRP A 60 -13.90 19.55 -10.13
C TRP A 60 -14.35 20.52 -9.04
N PRO A 61 -13.61 20.72 -7.94
CA PRO A 61 -12.36 20.01 -7.59
C PRO A 61 -12.57 18.51 -7.35
N LEU A 62 -11.54 17.72 -7.64
CA LEU A 62 -11.53 16.27 -7.38
C LEU A 62 -11.70 15.97 -5.90
N GLN A 63 -12.46 14.94 -5.56
CA GLN A 63 -12.66 14.50 -4.20
C GLN A 63 -11.80 13.26 -3.92
N VAL A 64 -10.97 13.32 -2.89
CA VAL A 64 -10.06 12.24 -2.46
C VAL A 64 -10.48 11.75 -1.08
N ALA A 65 -10.94 10.50 -1.01
CA ALA A 65 -11.29 9.87 0.25
C ALA A 65 -10.07 9.16 0.85
N TYR A 66 -9.72 9.47 2.09
CA TYR A 66 -8.67 8.78 2.81
C TYR A 66 -9.13 8.35 4.20
N GLN A 67 -8.49 7.32 4.74
CA GLN A 67 -8.84 6.83 6.07
C GLN A 67 -8.04 7.57 7.15
N SER A 68 -8.69 8.01 8.22
CA SER A 68 -8.04 8.60 9.39
C SER A 68 -8.82 8.24 10.67
N PRO A 69 -8.16 7.84 11.79
CA PRO A 69 -6.72 7.60 11.89
C PRO A 69 -6.29 6.33 11.14
N TRP A 70 -5.14 6.40 10.49
CA TRP A 70 -4.54 5.27 9.76
C TRP A 70 -3.05 5.56 9.56
N SER A 71 -2.14 4.69 9.97
CA SER A 71 -0.69 4.95 9.94
C SER A 71 -0.17 5.29 8.56
N GLY A 72 1.06 5.40 8.32
CA GLY A 72 1.76 5.66 7.04
C GLY A 72 1.00 6.33 5.88
N GLN A 73 -0.22 5.92 5.62
CA GLN A 73 -1.10 6.44 4.57
C GLN A 73 -1.58 7.86 4.83
N ASN A 74 -1.91 8.16 6.08
CA ASN A 74 -2.27 9.52 6.48
C ASN A 74 -1.17 10.49 6.10
N THR A 75 0.08 10.12 6.40
CA THR A 75 1.23 10.97 6.13
C THR A 75 1.33 11.30 4.64
N ILE A 76 1.19 10.31 3.75
CA ILE A 76 1.25 10.52 2.30
C ILE A 76 0.14 11.47 1.84
N ASN A 77 -1.12 11.23 2.24
CA ASN A 77 -2.25 12.06 1.84
C ASN A 77 -2.12 13.50 2.34
N LEU A 78 -1.79 13.66 3.63
CA LEU A 78 -1.66 14.98 4.24
C LEU A 78 -0.49 15.79 3.67
N VAL A 79 0.63 15.12 3.38
CA VAL A 79 1.79 15.77 2.74
C VAL A 79 1.47 16.18 1.30
N MET A 80 0.81 15.33 0.51
CA MET A 80 0.38 15.71 -0.84
C MET A 80 -0.48 16.98 -0.83
N ASP A 81 -1.44 17.06 0.09
CA ASP A 81 -2.33 18.21 0.25
C ASP A 81 -1.57 19.45 0.74
N LYS A 82 -0.95 19.36 1.91
CA LYS A 82 -0.31 20.50 2.59
C LYS A 82 0.90 21.07 1.87
N LYS A 83 1.61 20.25 1.08
CA LYS A 83 2.75 20.71 0.27
C LYS A 83 2.35 21.11 -1.16
N GLY A 84 1.07 21.10 -1.48
CA GLY A 84 0.58 21.52 -2.78
C GLY A 84 1.09 20.66 -3.94
N MET A 85 1.40 19.39 -3.69
CA MET A 85 2.03 18.53 -4.71
C MET A 85 1.11 18.27 -5.89
N LEU A 86 -0.19 18.27 -5.69
CA LEU A 86 -1.17 18.23 -6.77
C LEU A 86 -1.39 19.60 -7.41
N THR A 87 -1.47 20.66 -6.59
CA THR A 87 -1.71 22.03 -7.07
C THR A 87 -0.61 22.49 -8.02
N LYS A 88 0.66 22.17 -7.74
CA LYS A 88 1.77 22.53 -8.66
C LYS A 88 1.64 21.87 -10.04
N ARG A 89 0.93 20.71 -10.12
CA ARG A 89 0.60 20.01 -11.36
C ARG A 89 -0.72 20.45 -11.98
N GLY A 90 -1.34 21.49 -11.42
CA GLY A 90 -2.63 22.04 -11.92
C GLY A 90 -3.84 21.23 -11.50
N VAL A 91 -3.71 20.31 -10.55
CA VAL A 91 -4.82 19.52 -10.00
C VAL A 91 -5.38 20.22 -8.78
N ASP A 92 -6.65 20.60 -8.83
CA ASP A 92 -7.41 21.04 -7.66
C ASP A 92 -8.10 19.81 -7.04
N ALA A 93 -7.75 19.49 -5.79
CA ALA A 93 -8.27 18.31 -5.09
C ALA A 93 -8.61 18.65 -3.64
N LYS A 94 -9.68 18.05 -3.13
CA LYS A 94 -10.11 18.13 -1.73
C LYS A 94 -9.99 16.78 -1.07
N PHE A 95 -9.23 16.73 0.01
CA PHE A 95 -9.03 15.53 0.81
C PHE A 95 -10.04 15.49 1.96
N GLN A 96 -10.73 14.34 2.09
CA GLN A 96 -11.68 14.12 3.18
C GLN A 96 -11.38 12.80 3.89
N ALA A 97 -11.31 12.88 5.23
CA ALA A 97 -11.08 11.73 6.10
C ALA A 97 -12.37 10.92 6.32
N PHE A 98 -12.22 9.60 6.36
CA PHE A 98 -13.26 8.64 6.72
C PHE A 98 -12.73 7.68 7.78
N PRO A 99 -13.59 7.16 8.68
CA PRO A 99 -13.14 6.34 9.81
C PRO A 99 -12.70 4.92 9.41
N SER A 100 -13.06 4.45 8.21
CA SER A 100 -12.76 3.07 7.79
C SER A 100 -12.84 2.89 6.27
N GLY A 101 -12.22 1.82 5.76
CA GLY A 101 -12.30 1.43 4.35
C GLY A 101 -13.73 1.19 3.85
N PRO A 102 -14.63 0.49 4.57
CA PRO A 102 -16.03 0.38 4.18
C PRO A 102 -16.72 1.73 3.96
N ALA A 103 -16.50 2.71 4.83
CA ALA A 103 -17.06 4.06 4.66
C ALA A 103 -16.52 4.78 3.41
N ILE A 104 -15.27 4.55 3.05
CA ILE A 104 -14.70 5.04 1.79
C ILE A 104 -15.38 4.36 0.60
N ASN A 105 -15.61 3.05 0.65
CA ASN A 105 -16.26 2.33 -0.43
C ASN A 105 -17.64 2.91 -0.77
N GLU A 106 -18.43 3.32 0.22
CA GLU A 106 -19.76 3.91 0.01
C GLU A 106 -19.69 5.18 -0.85
N VAL A 107 -18.73 6.05 -0.58
CA VAL A 107 -18.59 7.32 -1.33
C VAL A 107 -17.94 7.12 -2.70
N ILE A 108 -17.13 6.07 -2.88
CA ILE A 108 -16.60 5.68 -4.18
C ILE A 108 -17.69 5.03 -5.04
N ILE A 109 -18.48 4.11 -4.49
CA ILE A 109 -19.58 3.44 -5.19
C ILE A 109 -20.61 4.47 -5.66
N SER A 110 -20.96 5.44 -4.82
CA SER A 110 -21.92 6.49 -5.16
C SER A 110 -21.41 7.50 -6.21
N GLY A 111 -20.13 7.44 -6.58
CA GLY A 111 -19.50 8.37 -7.53
C GLY A 111 -19.18 9.76 -6.96
N ARG A 112 -19.47 10.01 -5.68
CA ARG A 112 -19.16 11.30 -5.03
C ARG A 112 -17.67 11.56 -4.91
N PHE A 113 -16.85 10.51 -4.79
CA PHE A 113 -15.40 10.59 -4.73
C PHE A 113 -14.77 9.90 -5.93
N GLN A 114 -13.69 10.49 -6.43
CA GLN A 114 -13.01 10.04 -7.63
C GLN A 114 -11.76 9.24 -7.33
N PHE A 115 -11.11 9.55 -6.20
CA PHE A 115 -9.95 8.85 -5.70
C PHE A 115 -10.21 8.35 -4.29
N GLY A 116 -9.62 7.19 -3.95
CA GLY A 116 -9.73 6.63 -2.61
C GLY A 116 -8.53 5.77 -2.26
N ASN A 117 -8.37 5.52 -0.97
CA ASN A 117 -7.41 4.56 -0.49
C ASN A 117 -8.00 3.71 0.61
N GLY A 118 -7.64 2.43 0.63
CA GLY A 118 -8.17 1.47 1.58
C GLY A 118 -7.38 0.19 1.61
N GLY A 119 -7.59 -0.61 2.64
CA GLY A 119 -7.00 -1.93 2.77
C GLY A 119 -7.52 -2.90 1.69
N ASN A 120 -6.76 -3.96 1.46
CA ASN A 120 -7.08 -5.01 0.51
C ASN A 120 -8.46 -5.67 0.75
N PHE A 121 -8.86 -5.84 2.01
CA PHE A 121 -10.15 -6.45 2.33
C PHE A 121 -11.35 -5.60 1.86
N PRO A 122 -11.50 -4.31 2.23
CA PRO A 122 -12.58 -3.49 1.69
C PRO A 122 -12.48 -3.30 0.18
N PHE A 123 -11.28 -3.25 -0.41
CA PHE A 123 -11.11 -3.15 -1.86
C PHE A 123 -11.73 -4.35 -2.60
N THR A 124 -11.68 -5.55 -2.02
CA THR A 124 -12.33 -6.75 -2.59
C THR A 124 -13.83 -6.56 -2.81
N SER A 125 -14.50 -5.81 -1.93
CA SER A 125 -15.94 -5.52 -2.10
C SER A 125 -16.23 -4.62 -3.30
N LEU A 126 -15.28 -3.77 -3.70
CA LEU A 126 -15.41 -2.98 -4.94
C LEU A 126 -15.29 -3.87 -6.17
N LEU A 127 -14.37 -4.84 -6.14
CA LEU A 127 -14.20 -5.82 -7.23
C LEU A 127 -15.44 -6.70 -7.38
N ASP A 128 -15.98 -7.22 -6.28
CA ASP A 128 -17.19 -8.06 -6.29
C ASP A 128 -18.40 -7.34 -6.89
N LYS A 129 -18.56 -6.07 -6.57
CA LYS A 129 -19.63 -5.21 -7.09
C LYS A 129 -19.36 -4.68 -8.49
N ASN A 130 -18.26 -5.10 -9.13
CA ASN A 130 -17.82 -4.61 -10.44
C ASN A 130 -17.73 -3.09 -10.51
N VAL A 131 -17.36 -2.44 -9.39
CA VAL A 131 -17.13 -1.00 -9.39
C VAL A 131 -15.93 -0.69 -10.29
N PRO A 132 -16.08 0.22 -11.28
CA PRO A 132 -15.03 0.45 -12.26
C PRO A 132 -13.91 1.32 -11.69
N VAL A 133 -13.11 0.73 -10.81
CA VAL A 133 -11.93 1.35 -10.17
C VAL A 133 -10.66 0.56 -10.47
N LYS A 134 -9.53 1.25 -10.49
CA LYS A 134 -8.20 0.66 -10.65
C LYS A 134 -7.26 1.15 -9.57
N THR A 135 -6.54 0.21 -8.97
CA THR A 135 -5.40 0.49 -8.11
C THR A 135 -4.24 1.01 -8.94
N ILE A 136 -3.67 2.14 -8.55
CA ILE A 136 -2.54 2.79 -9.21
C ILE A 136 -1.26 2.76 -8.36
N ALA A 137 -1.39 2.55 -7.05
CA ALA A 137 -0.27 2.41 -6.12
C ALA A 137 -0.65 1.53 -4.93
N VAL A 138 0.36 0.91 -4.32
CA VAL A 138 0.27 0.35 -2.96
C VAL A 138 0.92 1.35 -2.02
N ILE A 139 0.23 1.78 -0.99
CA ILE A 139 0.69 2.88 -0.13
C ILE A 139 1.06 2.44 1.30
N ASN A 140 0.75 1.23 1.66
CA ASN A 140 1.19 0.61 2.90
C ASN A 140 1.14 -0.92 2.81
N VAL A 141 2.04 -1.56 3.55
CA VAL A 141 2.12 -3.01 3.70
C VAL A 141 2.33 -3.38 5.17
N ASN A 142 1.85 -4.56 5.54
CA ASN A 142 2.02 -5.12 6.89
C ASN A 142 1.59 -4.17 8.03
N LEU A 143 0.48 -3.47 7.85
CA LEU A 143 -0.11 -2.67 8.92
C LEU A 143 -0.39 -3.55 10.14
N LEU A 144 0.02 -3.08 11.31
CA LEU A 144 -0.31 -3.75 12.56
C LEU A 144 -1.82 -3.66 12.82
N HIS A 145 -2.47 -4.83 12.84
CA HIS A 145 -3.74 -5.04 13.53
C HIS A 145 -3.42 -5.92 14.74
N ALA A 146 -4.02 -5.66 15.87
CA ALA A 146 -3.76 -6.42 17.07
C ALA A 146 -5.04 -6.70 17.84
N VAL A 147 -5.09 -7.87 18.49
CA VAL A 147 -6.08 -8.14 19.54
C VAL A 147 -5.50 -7.63 20.85
N LEU A 148 -6.20 -6.68 21.45
CA LEU A 148 -5.83 -6.11 22.75
C LEU A 148 -6.89 -6.45 23.79
N VAL A 149 -6.42 -6.71 25.00
CA VAL A 149 -7.25 -6.94 26.19
C VAL A 149 -6.85 -5.94 27.27
N PRO A 150 -7.75 -5.63 28.24
CA PRO A 150 -7.39 -4.85 29.42
C PRO A 150 -6.15 -5.43 30.12
N ASN A 151 -5.36 -4.60 30.76
CA ASN A 151 -4.12 -5.05 31.42
C ASN A 151 -4.35 -6.08 32.52
N ASP A 152 -5.47 -5.98 33.23
CA ASP A 152 -5.91 -6.88 34.29
C ASP A 152 -6.64 -8.14 33.79
N SER A 153 -6.89 -8.25 32.47
CA SER A 153 -7.53 -9.41 31.88
C SER A 153 -6.73 -10.70 32.13
N LYS A 154 -7.45 -11.78 32.37
CA LYS A 154 -6.85 -13.12 32.48
C LYS A 154 -6.47 -13.73 31.13
N ILE A 155 -6.98 -13.20 30.01
CA ILE A 155 -6.72 -13.64 28.65
C ILE A 155 -5.26 -13.34 28.29
N LYS A 156 -4.46 -14.34 27.99
CA LYS A 156 -3.03 -14.22 27.61
C LYS A 156 -2.79 -14.48 26.12
N SER A 157 -3.70 -15.19 25.49
CA SER A 157 -3.66 -15.56 24.07
C SER A 157 -5.07 -15.77 23.52
N LEU A 158 -5.22 -15.91 22.20
CA LEU A 158 -6.51 -16.21 21.60
C LEU A 158 -7.11 -17.53 22.10
N LYS A 159 -6.29 -18.52 22.51
CA LYS A 159 -6.77 -19.79 23.03
C LYS A 159 -7.65 -19.63 24.26
N ASP A 160 -7.39 -18.62 25.06
CA ASP A 160 -8.07 -18.40 26.34
C ASP A 160 -9.52 -17.92 26.18
N PHE A 161 -9.94 -17.57 24.96
CA PHE A 161 -11.33 -17.30 24.63
C PHE A 161 -12.15 -18.58 24.41
N LYS A 162 -11.50 -19.75 24.22
CA LYS A 162 -12.20 -21.00 23.98
C LYS A 162 -13.02 -21.42 25.20
N GLY A 163 -14.30 -21.70 24.98
CA GLY A 163 -15.22 -22.10 26.05
C GLY A 163 -15.64 -20.95 26.97
N SER A 164 -15.46 -19.71 26.59
CA SER A 164 -15.94 -18.55 27.36
C SER A 164 -17.47 -18.64 27.59
N ASN A 165 -17.88 -18.50 28.84
CA ASN A 165 -19.31 -18.50 29.22
C ASN A 165 -19.57 -17.41 30.28
N PRO A 166 -20.25 -16.31 29.92
CA PRO A 166 -20.78 -15.99 28.58
C PRO A 166 -19.71 -15.82 27.53
N PRO A 167 -20.05 -15.88 26.21
CA PRO A 167 -19.12 -15.60 25.14
C PRO A 167 -18.44 -14.24 25.28
N ALA A 168 -17.12 -14.16 25.05
CA ALA A 168 -16.38 -12.91 25.15
C ALA A 168 -16.80 -11.92 24.04
N THR A 169 -16.96 -10.65 24.38
CA THR A 169 -17.35 -9.60 23.43
C THR A 169 -16.13 -8.90 22.87
N ILE A 170 -15.97 -8.96 21.54
CA ILE A 170 -14.84 -8.42 20.82
C ILE A 170 -15.27 -7.17 20.02
N GLY A 171 -14.72 -6.01 20.36
CA GLY A 171 -14.94 -4.78 19.60
C GLY A 171 -14.09 -4.76 18.33
N ILE A 172 -14.73 -4.62 17.16
CA ILE A 172 -14.06 -4.71 15.86
C ILE A 172 -14.82 -3.93 14.79
N VAL A 173 -14.13 -3.43 13.76
CA VAL A 173 -14.81 -2.79 12.62
C VAL A 173 -15.25 -3.86 11.62
N THR A 174 -16.55 -4.01 11.45
CA THR A 174 -17.13 -4.96 10.48
C THR A 174 -16.78 -4.56 9.05
N GLY A 175 -16.41 -5.53 8.21
CA GLY A 175 -16.00 -5.30 6.82
C GLY A 175 -14.57 -4.77 6.64
N SER A 176 -13.78 -4.73 7.73
CA SER A 176 -12.38 -4.29 7.69
C SER A 176 -11.39 -5.45 7.60
N SER A 177 -10.13 -5.12 7.26
CA SER A 177 -9.03 -6.09 7.31
C SER A 177 -8.77 -6.62 8.73
N ALA A 178 -9.13 -5.86 9.77
CA ALA A 178 -9.05 -6.30 11.16
C ALA A 178 -10.03 -7.45 11.45
N GLU A 179 -11.25 -7.38 10.89
CA GLU A 179 -12.21 -8.49 11.00
C GLU A 179 -11.69 -9.75 10.33
N PHE A 180 -11.15 -9.63 9.11
CA PHE A 180 -10.56 -10.78 8.42
C PHE A 180 -9.40 -11.39 9.21
N TYR A 181 -8.51 -10.54 9.72
CA TYR A 181 -7.40 -10.98 10.57
C TYR A 181 -7.92 -11.76 11.78
N PHE A 182 -8.82 -11.14 12.55
CA PHE A 182 -9.34 -11.79 13.77
C PHE A 182 -10.00 -13.12 13.48
N GLN A 183 -10.86 -13.18 12.47
CA GLN A 183 -11.55 -14.42 12.12
C GLN A 183 -10.61 -15.50 11.57
N SER A 184 -9.57 -15.12 10.83
CA SER A 184 -8.53 -16.05 10.37
C SER A 184 -7.75 -16.61 11.56
N ALA A 185 -7.36 -15.76 12.51
CA ALA A 185 -6.68 -16.17 13.73
C ALA A 185 -7.60 -17.04 14.62
N ALA A 186 -8.83 -16.61 14.83
CA ALA A 186 -9.82 -17.37 15.60
C ALA A 186 -9.98 -18.80 15.06
N ARG A 187 -10.13 -18.95 13.73
CA ARG A 187 -10.19 -20.27 13.07
C ARG A 187 -8.93 -21.10 13.35
N ALA A 188 -7.75 -20.51 13.28
CA ALA A 188 -6.47 -21.20 13.54
C ALA A 188 -6.37 -21.70 15.00
N TYR A 189 -7.02 -21.04 15.93
CA TYR A 189 -7.12 -21.43 17.34
C TYR A 189 -8.38 -22.25 17.68
N GLY A 190 -9.21 -22.57 16.68
CA GLY A 190 -10.44 -23.35 16.87
C GLY A 190 -11.54 -22.61 17.63
N LEU A 191 -11.55 -21.27 17.62
CA LEU A 191 -12.61 -20.45 18.20
C LEU A 191 -13.81 -20.43 17.27
N GLU A 192 -15.00 -20.48 17.86
CA GLU A 192 -16.29 -20.41 17.17
C GLU A 192 -16.93 -19.04 17.43
N ILE A 193 -17.09 -18.23 16.34
CA ILE A 193 -17.81 -16.96 16.41
C ILE A 193 -19.29 -17.24 16.73
N GLY A 194 -19.85 -16.50 17.66
CA GLY A 194 -21.23 -16.70 18.18
C GLY A 194 -21.33 -17.66 19.35
N LYS A 195 -20.25 -18.40 19.67
CA LYS A 195 -20.22 -19.36 20.78
C LYS A 195 -19.13 -19.06 21.80
N ASP A 196 -17.88 -18.95 21.36
CA ASP A 196 -16.74 -18.61 22.22
C ASP A 196 -16.58 -17.08 22.31
N VAL A 197 -16.86 -16.37 21.20
CA VAL A 197 -16.75 -14.91 21.08
C VAL A 197 -17.90 -14.32 20.27
N ILE A 198 -18.31 -13.11 20.61
CA ILE A 198 -19.29 -12.30 19.87
C ILE A 198 -18.59 -11.07 19.33
N LEU A 199 -18.80 -10.75 18.04
CA LEU A 199 -18.25 -9.56 17.41
C LEU A 199 -19.22 -8.38 17.54
N LYS A 200 -18.72 -7.26 18.06
CA LYS A 200 -19.45 -6.00 18.15
C LYS A 200 -18.82 -4.97 17.24
N ASN A 201 -19.60 -4.43 16.31
CA ASN A 201 -19.09 -3.37 15.43
C ASN A 201 -18.74 -2.12 16.24
N MET A 202 -17.49 -1.68 16.15
CA MET A 202 -16.95 -0.59 16.97
C MET A 202 -15.81 0.12 16.22
N PRO A 203 -15.88 1.42 15.95
CA PRO A 203 -14.80 2.17 15.32
C PRO A 203 -13.57 2.32 16.23
N PRO A 204 -12.35 2.52 15.68
CA PRO A 204 -11.12 2.55 16.47
C PRO A 204 -11.11 3.60 17.59
N GLY A 205 -11.77 4.74 17.40
CA GLY A 205 -11.89 5.76 18.44
C GLY A 205 -12.61 5.29 19.70
N GLU A 206 -13.66 4.46 19.54
CA GLU A 206 -14.36 3.83 20.66
C GLU A 206 -13.54 2.68 21.26
N GLN A 207 -12.90 1.86 20.40
CA GLN A 207 -12.03 0.76 20.85
C GLN A 207 -10.91 1.25 21.76
N MET A 208 -10.36 2.45 21.50
CA MET A 208 -9.29 3.06 22.27
C MET A 208 -9.62 3.27 23.75
N ALA A 209 -10.90 3.41 24.08
CA ALA A 209 -11.36 3.60 25.45
C ALA A 209 -11.51 2.29 26.24
N MET A 210 -11.44 1.12 25.59
CA MET A 210 -11.76 -0.18 26.20
C MET A 210 -13.08 -0.13 26.99
N PRO A 211 -14.23 0.06 26.31
CA PRO A 211 -15.51 0.27 27.01
C PRO A 211 -15.90 -0.92 27.92
N LYS A 212 -16.58 -0.65 29.01
CA LYS A 212 -17.08 -1.68 29.91
C LYS A 212 -17.95 -2.71 29.15
N GLY A 213 -17.74 -4.00 29.39
CA GLY A 213 -18.43 -5.10 28.72
C GLY A 213 -17.82 -5.46 27.36
N ILE A 214 -16.66 -4.93 27.05
CA ILE A 214 -15.82 -5.35 25.92
C ILE A 214 -14.60 -6.08 26.48
N ASP A 215 -14.44 -7.35 26.14
CA ASP A 215 -13.37 -8.20 26.65
C ASP A 215 -12.06 -8.03 25.86
N ALA A 216 -12.18 -7.71 24.57
CA ALA A 216 -11.05 -7.39 23.72
C ALA A 216 -11.46 -6.44 22.58
N VAL A 217 -10.47 -5.77 21.99
CA VAL A 217 -10.66 -4.95 20.79
C VAL A 217 -9.65 -5.31 19.71
N VAL A 218 -10.00 -5.03 18.45
CA VAL A 218 -9.13 -5.35 17.30
C VAL A 218 -8.95 -4.12 16.41
N PRO A 219 -8.25 -3.10 16.88
CA PRO A 219 -7.92 -1.92 16.08
C PRO A 219 -6.71 -2.16 15.18
N TRP A 220 -6.39 -1.13 14.40
CA TRP A 220 -5.15 -0.99 13.64
C TRP A 220 -4.37 0.24 14.06
N ASP A 221 -3.07 0.25 13.74
CA ASP A 221 -2.21 1.40 14.06
C ASP A 221 -2.76 2.72 13.47
N PRO A 222 -2.63 3.80 14.24
CA PRO A 222 -1.83 4.00 15.47
C PRO A 222 -2.54 3.64 16.79
N THR A 223 -3.77 3.15 16.76
CA THR A 223 -4.57 2.91 17.98
C THR A 223 -3.95 1.86 18.91
N PRO A 224 -3.51 0.66 18.45
CA PRO A 224 -2.82 -0.30 19.32
C PRO A 224 -1.58 0.29 19.99
N THR A 225 -0.75 0.97 19.22
CA THR A 225 0.47 1.60 19.73
C THR A 225 0.13 2.59 20.85
N MET A 226 -0.85 3.47 20.65
CA MET A 226 -1.27 4.43 21.68
C MET A 226 -1.82 3.75 22.93
N MET A 227 -2.66 2.72 22.78
CA MET A 227 -3.25 2.01 23.92
C MET A 227 -2.19 1.35 24.80
N VAL A 228 -1.14 0.79 24.19
CA VAL A 228 -0.07 0.08 24.90
C VAL A 228 0.97 1.04 25.49
N THR A 229 1.42 2.04 24.73
CA THR A 229 2.60 2.83 25.10
C THR A 229 2.26 4.08 25.91
N GLU A 230 1.16 4.77 25.59
CA GLU A 230 0.78 6.02 26.26
C GLU A 230 -0.38 5.85 27.24
N ARG A 231 -1.52 5.31 26.77
CA ARG A 231 -2.67 5.09 27.64
C ARG A 231 -2.44 3.99 28.66
N LYS A 232 -1.60 3.03 28.33
CA LYS A 232 -1.24 1.88 29.17
C LYS A 232 -2.49 1.19 29.75
N ASN A 233 -3.57 1.14 28.96
CA ASN A 233 -4.86 0.61 29.37
C ASN A 233 -5.13 -0.79 28.77
N ALA A 234 -4.24 -1.26 27.89
CA ALA A 234 -4.38 -2.55 27.23
C ALA A 234 -3.01 -3.16 26.89
N ARG A 235 -3.02 -4.46 26.64
CA ARG A 235 -1.86 -5.21 26.13
C ARG A 235 -2.25 -6.07 24.93
N ILE A 236 -1.30 -6.29 24.04
CA ILE A 236 -1.46 -7.14 22.87
C ILE A 236 -1.39 -8.61 23.26
N VAL A 237 -2.33 -9.42 22.76
CA VAL A 237 -2.36 -10.88 22.90
C VAL A 237 -2.24 -11.62 21.57
N SER A 238 -2.44 -10.91 20.44
CA SER A 238 -2.20 -11.43 19.09
C SER A 238 -1.99 -10.28 18.12
N GLU A 239 -1.17 -10.51 17.10
CA GLU A 239 -0.91 -9.58 16.00
C GLU A 239 -1.38 -10.18 14.67
N SER A 240 -1.59 -9.31 13.65
CA SER A 240 -2.16 -9.71 12.37
C SER A 240 -1.32 -10.74 11.61
N PHE A 241 -0.01 -10.60 11.59
CA PHE A 241 0.85 -11.63 10.99
C PHE A 241 1.03 -12.81 11.98
N PRO A 242 0.91 -14.05 11.58
CA PRO A 242 0.83 -14.58 10.20
C PRO A 242 -0.61 -14.85 9.68
N TYR A 243 -1.63 -14.29 10.26
CA TYR A 243 -3.03 -14.58 9.90
C TYR A 243 -3.61 -13.65 8.85
N SER A 244 -2.91 -12.58 8.55
CA SER A 244 -3.24 -11.63 7.49
C SER A 244 -1.98 -11.01 6.92
N LEU A 245 -1.92 -10.87 5.60
CA LEU A 245 -0.93 -10.05 4.90
C LEU A 245 -1.66 -8.81 4.37
N TYR A 246 -1.34 -7.67 4.98
CA TYR A 246 -2.00 -6.43 4.67
C TYR A 246 -1.36 -5.70 3.50
N GLY A 247 -2.19 -5.20 2.59
CA GLY A 247 -1.79 -4.24 1.57
C GLY A 247 -2.85 -3.15 1.45
N ALA A 248 -2.43 -1.90 1.49
CA ALA A 248 -3.31 -0.76 1.22
C ALA A 248 -3.08 -0.25 -0.20
N THR A 249 -4.18 0.01 -0.90
CA THR A 249 -4.15 0.47 -2.29
C THR A 249 -4.65 1.90 -2.39
N PHE A 250 -4.04 2.66 -3.29
CA PHE A 250 -4.58 3.92 -3.76
C PHE A 250 -5.19 3.68 -5.14
N TYR A 251 -6.45 4.04 -5.32
CA TYR A 251 -7.22 3.70 -6.50
C TYR A 251 -8.04 4.88 -7.02
N THR A 252 -8.38 4.81 -8.29
CA THR A 252 -9.22 5.81 -8.97
C THR A 252 -10.23 5.14 -9.90
N ARG A 253 -11.18 5.90 -10.38
CA ARG A 253 -12.20 5.45 -11.33
C ARG A 253 -11.60 5.18 -12.71
N GLN A 254 -12.01 4.09 -13.36
CA GLN A 254 -11.60 3.76 -14.72
C GLN A 254 -11.90 4.90 -15.69
N GLU A 255 -13.02 5.58 -15.52
CA GLU A 255 -13.44 6.68 -16.39
C GLU A 255 -12.44 7.86 -16.39
N ILE A 256 -11.75 8.11 -15.25
CA ILE A 256 -10.68 9.13 -15.20
C ILE A 256 -9.43 8.64 -15.93
N ILE A 257 -9.11 7.35 -15.79
CA ILE A 257 -7.99 6.74 -16.52
C ILE A 257 -8.18 6.88 -18.03
N ASP A 258 -9.40 6.69 -18.50
CA ASP A 258 -9.72 6.69 -19.94
C ASP A 258 -9.77 8.11 -20.52
N ASN A 259 -10.24 9.10 -19.76
CA ASN A 259 -10.52 10.44 -20.29
C ASN A 259 -9.55 11.53 -19.79
N ALA A 260 -8.89 11.32 -18.65
CA ALA A 260 -7.95 12.26 -18.05
C ALA A 260 -6.72 11.53 -17.44
N PRO A 261 -5.97 10.73 -18.24
CA PRO A 261 -4.85 9.92 -17.75
C PRO A 261 -3.71 10.76 -17.19
N ASP A 262 -3.54 12.00 -17.62
CA ASP A 262 -2.59 12.97 -17.10
C ASP A 262 -2.89 13.35 -15.63
N VAL A 263 -4.15 13.38 -15.25
CA VAL A 263 -4.58 13.57 -13.85
C VAL A 263 -4.14 12.38 -12.99
N VAL A 264 -4.33 11.15 -13.48
CA VAL A 264 -3.90 9.95 -12.78
C VAL A 264 -2.38 9.91 -12.63
N GLN A 265 -1.64 10.32 -13.68
CA GLN A 265 -0.18 10.45 -13.62
C GLN A 265 0.24 11.48 -12.57
N ALA A 266 -0.43 12.63 -12.50
CA ALA A 266 -0.14 13.66 -11.51
C ALA A 266 -0.33 13.14 -10.07
N PHE A 267 -1.39 12.35 -9.82
CA PHE A 267 -1.59 11.69 -8.52
C PHE A 267 -0.50 10.66 -8.21
N THR A 268 -0.13 9.83 -9.16
CA THR A 268 0.91 8.80 -8.96
C THR A 268 2.26 9.43 -8.68
N ASP A 269 2.62 10.47 -9.43
CA ASP A 269 3.83 11.26 -9.20
C ASP A 269 3.81 11.89 -7.80
N ALA A 270 2.69 12.47 -7.38
CA ALA A 270 2.56 13.12 -6.08
C ALA A 270 2.67 12.12 -4.91
N ILE A 271 2.15 10.88 -5.06
CA ILE A 271 2.29 9.81 -4.05
C ILE A 271 3.77 9.48 -3.83
N VAL A 272 4.52 9.29 -4.90
CA VAL A 272 5.96 8.96 -4.81
C VAL A 272 6.75 10.15 -4.28
N GLU A 273 6.49 11.35 -4.78
CA GLU A 273 7.11 12.58 -4.30
C GLU A 273 6.87 12.81 -2.80
N ALA A 274 5.63 12.62 -2.33
CA ALA A 274 5.30 12.72 -0.91
C ALA A 274 6.09 11.72 -0.07
N SER A 275 6.23 10.48 -0.54
CA SER A 275 7.04 9.47 0.13
C SER A 275 8.52 9.88 0.25
N LEU A 276 9.09 10.45 -0.81
CA LEU A 276 10.47 10.96 -0.79
C LEU A 276 10.62 12.13 0.19
N TRP A 277 9.67 13.08 0.15
CA TRP A 277 9.68 14.23 1.04
C TRP A 277 9.58 13.82 2.52
N ILE A 278 8.69 12.88 2.86
CA ILE A 278 8.53 12.36 4.22
C ILE A 278 9.83 11.74 4.71
N ARG A 279 10.49 10.95 3.89
CA ARG A 279 11.76 10.30 4.23
C ARG A 279 12.87 11.30 4.52
N LYS A 280 12.92 12.38 3.80
CA LYS A 280 13.90 13.47 4.00
C LYS A 280 13.54 14.34 5.20
N ASN A 281 12.24 14.54 5.46
CA ASN A 281 11.73 15.53 6.42
C ASN A 281 10.77 14.87 7.45
N PRO A 282 11.19 13.81 8.17
CA PRO A 282 10.26 13.05 9.01
C PRO A 282 9.67 13.87 10.16
N ASP A 283 10.41 14.81 10.75
CA ASP A 283 9.91 15.66 11.82
C ASP A 283 8.92 16.72 11.30
N ALA A 284 9.16 17.26 10.11
CA ALA A 284 8.21 18.13 9.45
C ALA A 284 6.94 17.37 9.03
N ALA A 285 7.06 16.09 8.69
CA ALA A 285 5.91 15.24 8.40
C ALA A 285 5.06 14.98 9.68
N VAL A 286 5.68 14.85 10.84
CA VAL A 286 4.95 14.80 12.14
C VAL A 286 4.15 16.08 12.33
N ALA A 287 4.73 17.26 12.07
CA ALA A 287 4.03 18.54 12.19
C ALA A 287 2.81 18.59 11.25
N VAL A 288 2.96 18.13 10.00
CA VAL A 288 1.83 18.05 9.06
C VAL A 288 0.73 17.11 9.58
N MET A 289 1.08 15.96 10.15
CA MET A 289 0.11 15.03 10.72
C MET A 289 -0.65 15.64 11.91
N GLN A 290 0.00 16.45 12.74
CA GLN A 290 -0.64 17.09 13.88
C GLN A 290 -1.69 18.15 13.50
N GLU A 291 -1.65 18.65 12.27
CA GLU A 291 -2.68 19.55 11.75
C GLU A 291 -3.99 18.82 11.38
N ASP A 292 -3.96 17.47 11.22
CA ASP A 292 -5.18 16.70 10.97
C ASP A 292 -6.00 16.58 12.28
N PRO A 293 -7.26 17.07 12.31
CA PRO A 293 -8.13 16.96 13.48
C PRO A 293 -8.30 15.54 14.01
N ASN A 294 -8.20 14.54 13.14
CA ASN A 294 -8.35 13.12 13.52
C ASN A 294 -7.08 12.55 14.18
N LEU A 295 -5.94 13.24 14.05
CA LEU A 295 -4.66 12.82 14.60
C LEU A 295 -4.20 13.66 15.79
N LYS A 296 -4.89 14.74 16.12
CA LYS A 296 -4.52 15.66 17.19
C LYS A 296 -4.40 15.03 18.58
N ASN A 297 -5.07 13.91 18.83
CA ASN A 297 -5.03 13.18 20.09
C ASN A 297 -3.84 12.22 20.22
N PHE A 298 -3.05 12.06 19.15
CA PHE A 298 -1.83 11.26 19.14
C PHE A 298 -0.63 12.17 19.43
N SER A 299 0.25 11.73 20.31
CA SER A 299 1.47 12.49 20.61
C SER A 299 2.41 12.54 19.41
N LYS A 300 3.35 13.49 19.44
CA LYS A 300 4.44 13.55 18.45
C LYS A 300 5.22 12.25 18.39
N GLU A 301 5.44 11.64 19.54
CA GLU A 301 6.19 10.39 19.63
C GLU A 301 5.47 9.25 18.90
N ILE A 302 4.16 9.07 19.13
CA ILE A 302 3.36 8.08 18.39
C ILE A 302 3.39 8.36 16.89
N LEU A 303 3.16 9.60 16.46
CA LEU A 303 3.18 9.94 15.05
C LEU A 303 4.56 9.71 14.43
N ARG A 304 5.64 10.01 15.16
CA ARG A 304 7.01 9.73 14.73
C ARG A 304 7.27 8.23 14.58
N GLN A 305 6.81 7.41 15.52
CA GLN A 305 6.89 5.96 15.43
C GLN A 305 6.14 5.42 14.20
N GLN A 306 4.96 5.97 13.89
CA GLN A 306 4.19 5.60 12.71
C GLN A 306 4.94 5.92 11.40
N ILE A 307 5.55 7.12 11.31
CA ILE A 307 6.39 7.48 10.16
C ILE A 307 7.56 6.50 10.05
N THR A 308 8.23 6.20 11.14
CA THR A 308 9.37 5.26 11.15
C THR A 308 8.93 3.88 10.67
N ALA A 309 7.85 3.33 11.23
CA ALA A 309 7.39 2.00 10.91
C ALA A 309 6.88 1.84 9.46
N TYR A 310 6.21 2.87 8.91
CA TYR A 310 5.47 2.72 7.66
C TYR A 310 6.00 3.56 6.49
N ASN A 311 6.80 4.59 6.75
CA ASN A 311 7.36 5.42 5.68
C ASN A 311 8.88 5.27 5.54
N LEU A 312 9.61 5.05 6.64
CA LEU A 312 11.07 4.97 6.60
C LEU A 312 11.60 3.54 6.47
N MET A 313 10.88 2.54 7.02
CA MET A 313 11.31 1.14 6.98
C MET A 313 11.29 0.54 5.59
N TYR A 314 10.53 1.11 4.66
CA TYR A 314 10.43 0.64 3.29
C TYR A 314 11.09 1.62 2.32
N LYS A 315 11.69 1.12 1.26
CA LYS A 315 12.05 1.96 0.11
C LYS A 315 10.78 2.43 -0.60
N PRO A 316 10.74 3.63 -1.18
CA PRO A 316 9.59 4.08 -1.97
C PRO A 316 9.21 3.16 -3.14
N THR A 317 10.10 2.26 -3.55
CA THR A 317 9.82 1.24 -4.57
C THR A 317 8.72 0.24 -4.17
N TYR A 318 8.38 0.11 -2.88
CA TYR A 318 7.24 -0.72 -2.47
C TYR A 318 5.88 -0.16 -2.90
N LEU A 319 5.82 1.12 -3.25
CA LEU A 319 4.60 1.75 -3.77
C LEU A 319 4.12 1.14 -5.10
N TYR A 320 4.99 0.38 -5.77
CA TYR A 320 4.67 -0.29 -7.01
C TYR A 320 3.60 -1.37 -6.83
N PRO A 321 2.50 -1.35 -7.63
CA PRO A 321 1.39 -2.29 -7.46
C PRO A 321 1.68 -3.62 -8.17
N LEU A 322 2.27 -4.58 -7.47
CA LEU A 322 2.53 -5.94 -7.97
C LEU A 322 1.22 -6.74 -8.06
N ALA A 323 0.51 -6.62 -9.18
CA ALA A 323 -0.86 -7.08 -9.34
C ALA A 323 -1.07 -8.56 -8.99
N MET A 324 -0.29 -9.47 -9.59
CA MET A 324 -0.45 -10.91 -9.35
C MET A 324 0.02 -11.35 -7.96
N PHE A 325 1.04 -10.70 -7.42
CA PHE A 325 1.47 -10.97 -6.04
C PHE A 325 0.32 -10.67 -5.06
N TRP A 326 -0.22 -9.46 -5.13
CA TRP A 326 -1.34 -9.06 -4.26
C TRP A 326 -2.61 -9.84 -4.58
N GLY A 327 -2.86 -10.18 -5.84
CA GLY A 327 -3.96 -11.04 -6.24
C GLY A 327 -3.92 -12.38 -5.50
N ARG A 328 -2.78 -13.06 -5.50
CA ARG A 328 -2.60 -14.34 -4.79
C ARG A 328 -2.60 -14.18 -3.27
N ALA A 329 -1.96 -13.13 -2.75
CA ALA A 329 -1.97 -12.84 -1.32
C ALA A 329 -3.38 -12.58 -0.77
N ASN A 330 -4.30 -12.14 -1.62
CA ASN A 330 -5.69 -11.87 -1.25
C ASN A 330 -6.62 -13.08 -1.46
N GLU A 331 -6.18 -14.19 -2.05
CA GLU A 331 -7.02 -15.39 -2.22
C GLU A 331 -7.66 -15.89 -0.92
N PRO A 332 -6.96 -15.92 0.23
CA PRO A 332 -7.61 -16.28 1.50
C PRO A 332 -8.78 -15.34 1.87
N ILE A 333 -8.66 -14.05 1.52
CA ILE A 333 -9.73 -13.06 1.75
C ILE A 333 -10.92 -13.37 0.85
N TYR A 334 -10.70 -13.61 -0.45
CA TYR A 334 -11.75 -13.92 -1.41
C TYR A 334 -12.51 -15.18 -1.03
N ASN A 335 -11.77 -16.24 -0.69
CA ASN A 335 -12.34 -17.50 -0.27
C ASN A 335 -13.19 -17.34 0.99
N TRP A 336 -12.63 -16.65 2.00
CA TRP A 336 -13.36 -16.40 3.25
C TRP A 336 -14.65 -15.59 3.01
N LEU A 337 -14.57 -14.52 2.23
CA LEU A 337 -15.73 -13.67 1.92
C LEU A 337 -16.82 -14.45 1.17
N TYR A 338 -16.42 -15.27 0.19
CA TYR A 338 -17.34 -16.09 -0.59
C TYR A 338 -18.00 -17.18 0.26
N GLU A 339 -17.22 -17.94 1.03
CA GLU A 339 -17.70 -19.00 1.95
C GLU A 339 -18.70 -18.44 2.98
N ASN A 340 -18.46 -17.22 3.45
CA ASN A 340 -19.32 -16.54 4.42
C ASN A 340 -20.44 -15.70 3.76
N LYS A 341 -20.66 -15.85 2.46
CA LYS A 341 -21.71 -15.16 1.69
C LYS A 341 -21.64 -13.61 1.80
N ARG A 342 -20.45 -13.08 1.98
CA ARG A 342 -20.18 -11.63 2.08
C ARG A 342 -19.93 -10.99 0.72
N ILE A 343 -19.58 -11.79 -0.29
CA ILE A 343 -19.49 -11.46 -1.70
C ILE A 343 -20.29 -12.48 -2.52
N GLN A 344 -20.70 -12.05 -3.72
CA GLN A 344 -21.54 -12.87 -4.60
C GLN A 344 -20.68 -13.68 -5.59
N ASN A 345 -19.56 -13.14 -6.01
CA ASN A 345 -18.70 -13.73 -7.03
C ASN A 345 -17.51 -14.44 -6.38
N LYS A 346 -17.15 -15.61 -6.91
CA LYS A 346 -15.92 -16.31 -6.53
C LYS A 346 -14.73 -15.60 -7.21
N LEU A 347 -14.16 -14.63 -6.53
CA LEU A 347 -13.01 -13.86 -7.02
C LEU A 347 -11.72 -14.68 -6.99
N THR A 348 -10.81 -14.33 -7.88
CA THR A 348 -9.49 -14.94 -8.05
C THR A 348 -8.38 -13.90 -8.05
N ALA A 349 -7.13 -14.34 -8.04
CA ALA A 349 -5.97 -13.47 -8.21
C ALA A 349 -6.03 -12.66 -9.52
N VAL A 350 -6.61 -13.24 -10.58
CA VAL A 350 -6.75 -12.57 -11.89
C VAL A 350 -7.75 -11.41 -11.82
N ASP A 351 -8.82 -11.57 -11.05
CA ASP A 351 -9.81 -10.50 -10.88
C ASP A 351 -9.20 -9.29 -10.15
N PHE A 352 -8.37 -9.55 -9.13
CA PHE A 352 -7.59 -8.48 -8.51
C PHE A 352 -6.63 -7.84 -9.50
N ALA A 353 -5.88 -8.64 -10.26
CA ALA A 353 -4.91 -8.12 -11.22
C ALA A 353 -5.56 -7.24 -12.31
N ARG A 354 -6.79 -7.57 -12.74
CA ARG A 354 -7.59 -6.72 -13.63
C ARG A 354 -7.96 -5.39 -12.98
N GLY A 355 -8.04 -5.34 -11.65
CA GLY A 355 -8.27 -4.13 -10.85
C GLY A 355 -7.03 -3.26 -10.64
N VAL A 356 -5.91 -3.54 -11.31
CA VAL A 356 -4.64 -2.80 -11.18
C VAL A 356 -4.24 -2.17 -12.51
N ASP A 357 -3.77 -0.92 -12.47
CA ASP A 357 -3.13 -0.25 -13.59
C ASP A 357 -1.76 0.29 -13.16
N ALA A 358 -0.69 -0.43 -13.49
CA ALA A 358 0.67 -0.08 -13.11
C ALA A 358 1.34 0.94 -14.06
N ARG A 359 0.74 1.23 -15.23
CA ARG A 359 1.35 2.09 -16.28
C ARG A 359 1.78 3.47 -15.77
N PHE A 360 1.05 4.02 -14.82
CA PHE A 360 1.36 5.32 -14.24
C PHE A 360 2.58 5.25 -13.32
N MET A 361 2.68 4.19 -12.53
CA MET A 361 3.84 3.97 -11.68
C MET A 361 5.08 3.62 -12.49
N ASP A 362 4.94 2.88 -13.60
CA ASP A 362 6.03 2.63 -14.56
C ASP A 362 6.65 3.96 -15.01
N LYS A 363 5.82 4.90 -15.47
CA LYS A 363 6.28 6.22 -15.92
C LYS A 363 6.94 7.04 -14.80
N THR A 364 6.41 6.95 -13.57
CA THR A 364 7.02 7.64 -12.42
C THR A 364 8.40 7.05 -12.12
N PHE A 365 8.55 5.73 -12.17
CA PHE A 365 9.85 5.07 -11.94
C PHE A 365 10.85 5.39 -13.06
N GLU A 366 10.40 5.45 -14.31
CA GLU A 366 11.23 5.90 -15.45
C GLU A 366 11.76 7.32 -15.23
N LYS A 367 10.93 8.28 -14.79
CA LYS A 367 11.36 9.65 -14.46
C LYS A 367 12.45 9.66 -13.40
N LEU A 368 12.37 8.77 -12.42
CA LEU A 368 13.33 8.66 -11.32
C LEU A 368 14.56 7.82 -11.70
N GLY A 369 14.53 7.14 -12.84
CA GLY A 369 15.56 6.18 -13.25
C GLY A 369 15.63 4.96 -12.34
N TRP A 370 14.52 4.58 -11.72
CA TRP A 370 14.42 3.40 -10.87
C TRP A 370 14.08 2.14 -11.69
N ALA A 371 14.57 1.00 -11.19
CA ALA A 371 14.14 -0.29 -11.73
C ALA A 371 12.68 -0.58 -11.34
N ILE A 372 11.92 -1.15 -12.28
CA ILE A 372 10.56 -1.59 -12.02
C ILE A 372 10.61 -2.87 -11.19
N PRO A 373 10.02 -2.91 -10.00
CA PRO A 373 10.02 -4.08 -9.14
C PRO A 373 9.27 -5.24 -9.78
N LYS A 374 9.91 -6.40 -9.83
CA LYS A 374 9.29 -7.66 -10.27
C LYS A 374 8.84 -8.52 -9.08
N VAL A 375 9.26 -8.14 -7.89
CA VAL A 375 9.05 -8.85 -6.62
C VAL A 375 8.83 -7.87 -5.49
N PRO A 376 8.11 -8.26 -4.42
CA PRO A 376 7.89 -7.39 -3.26
C PRO A 376 9.19 -7.07 -2.53
N PRO A 377 9.58 -5.80 -2.42
CA PRO A 377 10.84 -5.42 -1.77
C PRO A 377 10.82 -5.57 -0.24
N PHE A 378 9.66 -5.83 0.34
CA PHE A 378 9.46 -5.96 1.80
C PHE A 378 9.49 -7.42 2.30
N LEU A 379 9.52 -8.42 1.40
CA LEU A 379 9.65 -9.81 1.79
C LEU A 379 11.12 -10.25 1.76
N PRO A 380 11.51 -11.25 2.59
CA PRO A 380 12.86 -11.80 2.54
C PRO A 380 13.17 -12.43 1.18
N ALA A 381 14.43 -12.38 0.77
CA ALA A 381 14.89 -12.93 -0.50
C ALA A 381 14.63 -14.44 -0.65
N ASN A 382 14.64 -15.17 0.46
CA ASN A 382 14.38 -16.61 0.51
C ASN A 382 12.93 -16.99 0.79
N TRP A 383 12.00 -16.05 0.74
CA TRP A 383 10.58 -16.33 0.91
C TRP A 383 10.07 -17.15 -0.28
N ASN A 384 9.64 -18.37 -0.01
CA ASN A 384 9.13 -19.32 -1.00
C ASN A 384 7.78 -19.94 -0.62
N ALA A 385 7.13 -19.36 0.40
CA ALA A 385 5.87 -19.87 0.90
C ALA A 385 4.71 -19.58 -0.06
N PRO A 386 3.67 -20.43 -0.08
CA PRO A 386 2.45 -20.15 -0.82
C PRO A 386 1.76 -18.90 -0.27
N MET A 387 1.33 -17.99 -1.16
CA MET A 387 0.69 -16.73 -0.79
C MET A 387 -0.84 -16.84 -0.59
N ASN A 388 -1.43 -17.98 -0.94
CA ASN A 388 -2.88 -18.19 -0.91
C ASN A 388 -3.35 -19.02 0.31
N LYS A 389 -2.57 -19.09 1.37
CA LYS A 389 -2.87 -19.93 2.54
C LYS A 389 -2.47 -19.26 3.84
N VAL A 390 -3.38 -19.21 4.80
CA VAL A 390 -3.12 -18.72 6.16
C VAL A 390 -3.22 -19.87 7.17
N PRO A 391 -2.43 -19.85 8.27
CA PRO A 391 -1.41 -18.84 8.59
C PRO A 391 -0.23 -18.90 7.62
N TYR A 392 0.32 -17.71 7.29
CA TYR A 392 1.54 -17.63 6.49
C TYR A 392 2.74 -18.15 7.28
N PRO A 393 3.75 -18.72 6.62
CA PRO A 393 5.00 -19.06 7.29
C PRO A 393 5.62 -17.84 7.98
N LYS A 394 6.17 -18.05 9.17
CA LYS A 394 6.84 -17.00 9.92
C LYS A 394 8.09 -16.52 9.19
N TYR A 395 8.26 -15.22 9.13
CA TYR A 395 9.46 -14.54 8.66
C TYR A 395 9.62 -13.22 9.43
N ASP A 396 10.80 -12.63 9.38
CA ASP A 396 10.98 -11.26 9.83
C ASP A 396 10.29 -10.33 8.82
N ASN A 397 9.14 -9.80 9.20
CA ASN A 397 8.41 -8.87 8.34
C ASN A 397 9.08 -7.49 8.34
N ALA A 398 8.59 -6.60 7.49
CA ALA A 398 9.19 -5.29 7.35
C ALA A 398 9.09 -4.42 8.62
N GLN A 399 8.12 -4.65 9.49
CA GLN A 399 7.99 -3.98 10.77
C GLN A 399 9.11 -4.40 11.76
N ASN A 400 9.69 -5.58 11.56
CA ASN A 400 10.81 -6.08 12.33
C ASN A 400 12.18 -5.70 11.74
N MET A 401 12.23 -4.84 10.73
CA MET A 401 13.49 -4.32 10.22
C MET A 401 14.20 -3.53 11.31
N LYS A 402 15.52 -3.79 11.45
CA LYS A 402 16.34 -3.16 12.50
C LYS A 402 16.58 -1.68 12.26
N ALA A 403 16.50 -1.23 11.03
CA ALA A 403 16.76 0.15 10.63
C ALA A 403 15.93 0.55 9.41
N PRO A 404 15.61 1.86 9.26
CA PRO A 404 15.01 2.39 8.06
C PRO A 404 15.82 2.05 6.81
N GLN A 405 15.14 1.76 5.71
CA GLN A 405 15.81 1.50 4.43
C GLN A 405 16.49 2.75 3.90
N PRO A 406 17.65 2.64 3.24
CA PRO A 406 18.34 3.79 2.67
C PRO A 406 17.49 4.49 1.61
N PHE A 407 17.83 5.73 1.36
CA PHE A 407 17.20 6.51 0.28
C PHE A 407 17.43 5.80 -1.06
N PRO A 408 16.42 5.71 -1.97
CA PRO A 408 16.59 5.09 -3.27
C PRO A 408 17.64 5.80 -4.11
N GLN A 409 18.35 5.03 -4.93
CA GLN A 409 19.31 5.52 -5.90
C GLN A 409 18.83 5.18 -7.31
N LYS A 410 19.34 5.92 -8.31
CA LYS A 410 19.06 5.62 -9.72
C LYS A 410 19.42 4.17 -10.02
N GLY A 411 18.51 3.44 -10.65
CA GLY A 411 18.68 2.02 -10.94
C GLY A 411 18.58 1.11 -9.71
N ASP A 412 18.06 1.62 -8.58
CA ASP A 412 17.89 0.80 -7.38
C ASP A 412 17.03 -0.42 -7.65
N LEU A 413 17.59 -1.58 -7.34
CA LEU A 413 16.95 -2.87 -7.54
C LEU A 413 16.36 -3.37 -6.23
N VAL A 414 15.24 -4.06 -6.34
CA VAL A 414 14.74 -4.89 -5.25
C VAL A 414 15.69 -6.06 -5.01
N ARG A 415 15.71 -6.59 -3.79
CA ARG A 415 16.50 -7.77 -3.44
C ARG A 415 15.98 -9.03 -4.14
N ASP A 416 16.81 -10.04 -4.23
CA ASP A 416 16.38 -11.38 -4.65
C ASP A 416 15.20 -11.85 -3.80
N TRP A 417 14.28 -12.54 -4.44
CA TRP A 417 13.07 -13.02 -3.80
C TRP A 417 12.52 -14.28 -4.46
N SER A 418 11.91 -15.16 -3.69
CA SER A 418 11.28 -16.38 -4.19
C SER A 418 9.77 -16.30 -4.05
N TYR A 419 9.07 -16.66 -5.12
CA TYR A 419 7.62 -16.71 -5.15
C TYR A 419 7.15 -17.80 -6.12
N ASP A 420 6.17 -18.59 -5.69
CA ASP A 420 5.57 -19.65 -6.50
C ASP A 420 6.63 -20.65 -7.06
N GLY A 421 7.60 -20.99 -6.21
CA GLY A 421 8.70 -21.90 -6.56
C GLY A 421 9.77 -21.35 -7.51
N LYS A 422 9.68 -20.06 -7.90
CA LYS A 422 10.66 -19.37 -8.73
C LYS A 422 11.49 -18.39 -7.92
N VAL A 423 12.78 -18.35 -8.20
CA VAL A 423 13.69 -17.35 -7.65
C VAL A 423 13.85 -16.23 -8.66
N PHE A 424 13.51 -15.01 -8.23
CA PHE A 424 13.70 -13.79 -9.01
C PHE A 424 14.97 -13.10 -8.53
N LYS A 425 15.88 -12.88 -9.44
CA LYS A 425 17.15 -12.19 -9.20
C LYS A 425 17.00 -10.70 -9.45
N LYS A 426 17.70 -9.85 -8.64
CA LYS A 426 17.82 -8.42 -8.90
C LYS A 426 18.69 -8.13 -10.11
#